data_bd1e787d851f3695d4bd6239e95f0673
#
_entry.id   bd1e787d851f3695d4bd6239e95f0673
#
_cell.length_a   1.000
_cell.length_b   1.000
_cell.length_c   1.000
_cell.angle_alpha   90.00
_cell.angle_beta   90.00
_cell.angle_gamma   90.00
#
_symmetry.space_group_name_H-M   'P 1'
#
loop_
_entity.id
_entity.type
_entity.pdbx_description
1 polymer ?
#
loop_
_entity_poly.entity_id
_entity_poly.type
_entity_poly.pdbx_seq_one_letter_code
_entity_poly.pdbx_strand_id
1 'polypeptide(L)'
;HDAMAHALEQLTGMTGLKYAGLELPDHFITGNEAVENPDLQLFDTRSRQLELSKNLLKSQRMPRFFGFAQAGYGNPPGNNFFSDKADIYYSFGAGMKWNIYDWGKNSNERKTLALQQQLLDIRKRSAEESLQRLLTLKMSEIESLREAAGRDEELIGIRSRIAAAAASQLKNGTITASQYMTELNNEKQAVIAAAARKISIARAE
;
A
#
# COMPACT_ATOMS: atom_id res chain seq x y z
N HIS A 1 -27.06 5.60 16.71
CA HIS A 1 -26.22 6.72 16.27
C HIS A 1 -25.02 6.94 17.21
N ASP A 2 -25.22 6.90 18.54
CA ASP A 2 -24.16 7.12 19.54
C ASP A 2 -23.06 6.06 19.52
N ALA A 3 -23.41 4.80 19.23
CA ALA A 3 -22.44 3.70 19.11
C ALA A 3 -21.46 3.91 17.92
N MET A 4 -21.91 4.55 16.86
CA MET A 4 -21.09 4.83 15.67
C MET A 4 -20.14 6.03 15.90
N ALA A 5 -20.60 7.03 16.65
CA ALA A 5 -19.77 8.15 17.08
C ALA A 5 -18.66 7.67 18.05
N HIS A 6 -18.99 6.81 19.00
CA HIS A 6 -18.02 6.17 19.89
C HIS A 6 -16.99 5.29 19.16
N ALA A 7 -17.40 4.56 18.11
CA ALA A 7 -16.46 3.77 17.29
C ALA A 7 -15.50 4.68 16.51
N LEU A 8 -15.99 5.80 15.99
CA LEU A 8 -15.17 6.82 15.31
C LEU A 8 -14.19 7.51 16.29
N GLU A 9 -14.62 7.81 17.50
CA GLU A 9 -13.76 8.37 18.56
C GLU A 9 -12.62 7.42 18.90
N GLN A 10 -12.90 6.10 19.00
CA GLN A 10 -11.87 5.10 19.26
C GLN A 10 -10.87 4.94 18.11
N LEU A 11 -11.32 5.07 16.86
CA LEU A 11 -10.46 4.94 15.68
C LEU A 11 -9.62 6.19 15.41
N THR A 12 -10.16 7.37 15.71
CA THR A 12 -9.50 8.65 15.39
C THR A 12 -8.76 9.26 16.56
N GLY A 13 -9.02 8.80 17.79
CA GLY A 13 -8.51 9.40 19.02
C GLY A 13 -9.12 10.78 19.36
N MET A 14 -10.12 11.22 18.60
CA MET A 14 -10.83 12.48 18.83
C MET A 14 -11.98 12.25 19.81
N THR A 15 -12.04 12.99 20.90
CA THR A 15 -13.12 12.90 21.89
C THR A 15 -14.17 13.98 21.65
N GLY A 16 -15.45 13.63 21.81
CA GLY A 16 -16.57 14.59 21.73
C GLY A 16 -17.12 14.79 20.31
N LEU A 17 -16.98 13.84 19.43
CA LEU A 17 -17.59 13.86 18.10
C LEU A 17 -19.11 13.82 18.21
N LYS A 18 -19.76 14.96 17.90
CA LYS A 18 -21.21 15.02 17.77
C LYS A 18 -21.60 14.71 16.34
N TYR A 19 -22.57 13.82 16.16
CA TYR A 19 -23.10 13.41 14.86
C TYR A 19 -23.53 14.59 13.95
N ALA A 20 -23.98 15.69 14.54
CA ALA A 20 -24.38 16.91 13.86
C ALA A 20 -23.22 17.74 13.25
N GLY A 21 -21.96 17.38 13.51
CA GLY A 21 -20.77 18.08 12.99
C GLY A 21 -19.97 17.28 11.97
N LEU A 22 -20.49 16.11 11.51
CA LEU A 22 -19.84 15.32 10.48
C LEU A 22 -20.28 15.85 9.11
N GLU A 23 -19.48 16.68 8.51
CA GLU A 23 -19.62 17.13 7.13
C GLU A 23 -18.80 16.21 6.20
N LEU A 24 -19.31 15.98 5.00
CA LEU A 24 -18.53 15.31 3.96
C LEU A 24 -17.33 16.19 3.61
N PRO A 25 -16.13 15.64 3.44
CA PRO A 25 -14.96 16.44 3.08
C PRO A 25 -15.18 17.14 1.73
N ASP A 26 -14.94 18.45 1.70
CA ASP A 26 -15.07 19.27 0.48
C ASP A 26 -13.97 19.01 -0.56
N HIS A 27 -12.89 18.36 -0.17
CA HIS A 27 -11.77 18.05 -1.02
C HIS A 27 -11.64 16.54 -1.22
N PHE A 28 -12.07 16.10 -2.36
CA PHE A 28 -11.76 14.79 -2.88
C PHE A 28 -10.36 14.85 -3.52
N ILE A 29 -9.56 13.83 -3.27
CA ILE A 29 -8.25 13.69 -3.89
C ILE A 29 -8.47 13.71 -5.41
N THR A 30 -8.18 14.84 -6.04
CA THR A 30 -8.14 14.94 -7.50
C THR A 30 -6.88 14.18 -7.93
N GLY A 31 -7.09 12.90 -8.24
CA GLY A 31 -6.04 11.93 -8.50
C GLY A 31 -5.27 12.21 -9.78
N ASN A 32 -4.32 13.12 -9.71
CA ASN A 32 -3.23 13.20 -10.67
C ASN A 32 -1.86 13.24 -9.97
N GLU A 33 -1.82 12.97 -8.67
CA GLU A 33 -0.56 12.66 -8.01
C GLU A 33 -0.19 11.24 -8.38
N ALA A 34 0.99 11.08 -8.97
CA ALA A 34 1.58 9.77 -9.19
C ALA A 34 1.54 9.02 -7.86
N VAL A 35 0.68 8.01 -7.76
CA VAL A 35 0.55 7.20 -6.56
C VAL A 35 1.91 6.56 -6.33
N GLU A 36 2.74 7.18 -5.48
CA GLU A 36 3.96 6.56 -4.97
C GLU A 36 3.55 5.36 -4.14
N ASN A 37 3.40 4.23 -4.80
CA ASN A 37 3.08 2.98 -4.11
C ASN A 37 4.36 2.45 -3.46
N PRO A 38 4.43 2.37 -2.12
CA PRO A 38 5.59 1.84 -1.40
C PRO A 38 5.95 0.41 -1.83
N ASP A 39 4.96 -0.38 -2.26
CA ASP A 39 5.20 -1.74 -2.76
C ASP A 39 6.03 -1.75 -4.05
N LEU A 40 5.89 -0.74 -4.91
CA LEU A 40 6.73 -0.61 -6.10
C LEU A 40 8.17 -0.25 -5.75
N GLN A 41 8.40 0.58 -4.74
CA GLN A 41 9.74 0.92 -4.25
C GLN A 41 10.48 -0.31 -3.68
N LEU A 42 9.73 -1.29 -3.14
CA LEU A 42 10.30 -2.55 -2.69
C LEU A 42 10.95 -3.33 -3.84
N PHE A 43 10.36 -3.32 -5.03
CA PHE A 43 10.96 -3.96 -6.22
C PHE A 43 12.29 -3.30 -6.60
N ASP A 44 12.38 -1.97 -6.54
CA ASP A 44 13.62 -1.24 -6.85
C ASP A 44 14.72 -1.54 -5.83
N THR A 45 14.35 -1.62 -4.55
CA THR A 45 15.27 -2.00 -3.48
C THR A 45 15.80 -3.42 -3.68
N ARG A 46 14.95 -4.38 -4.02
CA ARG A 46 15.34 -5.77 -4.32
C ARG A 46 16.20 -5.87 -5.58
N SER A 47 15.89 -5.09 -6.61
CA SER A 47 16.70 -5.02 -7.82
C SER A 47 18.13 -4.56 -7.50
N ARG A 48 18.26 -3.49 -6.70
CA ARG A 48 19.57 -3.03 -6.21
C ARG A 48 20.30 -4.09 -5.39
N GLN A 49 19.61 -4.83 -4.54
CA GLN A 49 20.19 -5.93 -3.76
C GLN A 49 20.76 -7.04 -4.67
N LEU A 50 20.03 -7.42 -5.73
CA LEU A 50 20.51 -8.41 -6.69
C LEU A 50 21.72 -7.92 -7.48
N GLU A 51 21.75 -6.64 -7.84
CA GLU A 51 22.90 -6.02 -8.50
C GLU A 51 24.14 -6.03 -7.60
N LEU A 52 24.00 -5.66 -6.34
CA LEU A 52 25.09 -5.74 -5.35
C LEU A 52 25.58 -7.18 -5.16
N SER A 53 24.66 -8.15 -5.18
CA SER A 53 25.00 -9.59 -5.10
C SER A 53 25.81 -10.04 -6.33
N LYS A 54 25.48 -9.56 -7.54
CA LYS A 54 26.29 -9.81 -8.75
C LYS A 54 27.71 -9.24 -8.61
N ASN A 55 27.83 -8.03 -8.07
CA ASN A 55 29.12 -7.39 -7.86
C ASN A 55 29.93 -8.15 -6.78
N LEU A 56 29.29 -8.63 -5.73
CA LEU A 56 29.92 -9.47 -4.72
C LEU A 56 30.48 -10.77 -5.33
N LEU A 57 29.71 -11.47 -6.17
CA LEU A 57 30.18 -12.66 -6.88
C LEU A 57 31.38 -12.36 -7.79
N LYS A 58 31.37 -11.20 -8.45
CA LYS A 58 32.52 -10.77 -9.25
C LYS A 58 33.77 -10.57 -8.40
N SER A 59 33.65 -9.98 -7.22
CA SER A 59 34.78 -9.73 -6.31
C SER A 59 35.33 -11.02 -5.71
N GLN A 60 34.51 -12.08 -5.56
CA GLN A 60 34.95 -13.38 -5.04
C GLN A 60 35.95 -14.11 -5.95
N ARG A 61 36.02 -13.74 -7.23
CA ARG A 61 37.03 -14.26 -8.17
C ARG A 61 38.35 -13.53 -8.12
N MET A 62 38.42 -12.42 -7.39
CA MET A 62 39.68 -11.67 -7.23
C MET A 62 40.51 -12.19 -6.06
N PRO A 63 41.83 -12.12 -6.16
CA PRO A 63 42.69 -12.45 -5.01
C PRO A 63 42.39 -11.50 -3.85
N ARG A 64 42.26 -12.05 -2.66
CA ARG A 64 42.09 -11.32 -1.41
C ARG A 64 43.42 -11.29 -0.66
N PHE A 65 43.91 -10.10 -0.39
CA PHE A 65 45.07 -9.87 0.44
C PHE A 65 44.58 -9.53 1.86
N PHE A 66 45.21 -10.08 2.84
CA PHE A 66 44.94 -9.79 4.25
C PHE A 66 46.22 -9.70 5.05
N GLY A 67 46.26 -8.84 6.03
CA GLY A 67 47.30 -8.75 7.04
C GLY A 67 46.73 -9.16 8.38
N PHE A 68 47.55 -9.76 9.21
CA PHE A 68 47.21 -10.08 10.60
C PHE A 68 48.34 -9.67 11.53
N ALA A 69 47.98 -9.24 12.71
CA ALA A 69 48.87 -8.98 13.80
C ALA A 69 48.26 -9.55 15.08
N GLN A 70 49.05 -10.22 15.85
CA GLN A 70 48.67 -10.79 17.14
C GLN A 70 49.73 -10.45 18.17
N ALA A 71 49.30 -10.07 19.37
CA ALA A 71 50.14 -9.91 20.53
C ALA A 71 49.47 -10.64 21.69
N GLY A 72 50.28 -11.24 22.54
CA GLY A 72 49.79 -11.97 23.71
C GLY A 72 50.87 -12.14 24.77
N TYR A 73 50.48 -12.60 25.96
CA TYR A 73 51.34 -12.99 27.05
C TYR A 73 50.99 -14.43 27.43
N GLY A 74 51.97 -15.31 27.52
CA GLY A 74 51.72 -16.71 27.84
C GLY A 74 52.97 -17.50 28.17
N ASN A 75 52.76 -18.70 28.68
CA ASN A 75 53.82 -19.69 28.95
C ASN A 75 53.43 -21.03 28.28
N PRO A 76 54.13 -21.46 27.24
CA PRO A 76 55.23 -20.80 26.54
C PRO A 76 54.76 -19.57 25.72
N PRO A 77 55.61 -18.58 25.47
CA PRO A 77 55.23 -17.39 24.73
C PRO A 77 55.00 -17.71 23.25
N GLY A 78 53.79 -17.54 22.77
CA GLY A 78 53.38 -17.80 21.38
C GLY A 78 53.66 -19.24 20.95
N ASN A 79 54.40 -19.42 19.85
CA ASN A 79 54.81 -20.74 19.33
C ASN A 79 56.20 -21.18 19.77
N ASN A 80 56.79 -20.53 20.76
CA ASN A 80 58.12 -20.87 21.25
C ASN A 80 58.01 -21.96 22.34
N PHE A 81 57.84 -23.21 21.93
CA PHE A 81 57.72 -24.39 22.82
C PHE A 81 58.96 -24.74 23.61
N PHE A 82 60.10 -24.08 23.38
CA PHE A 82 61.36 -24.29 24.09
C PHE A 82 61.54 -23.37 25.30
N SER A 83 60.61 -22.46 25.55
CA SER A 83 60.69 -21.54 26.68
C SER A 83 59.70 -21.94 27.76
N ASP A 84 60.19 -22.24 28.97
CA ASP A 84 59.34 -22.50 30.15
C ASP A 84 59.00 -21.23 30.94
N LYS A 85 59.30 -20.05 30.38
CA LYS A 85 58.97 -18.77 31.02
C LYS A 85 57.86 -18.09 30.35
N ALA A 86 56.96 -17.49 31.14
CA ALA A 86 55.93 -16.62 30.62
C ALA A 86 56.56 -15.32 30.10
N ASP A 87 56.22 -14.94 28.87
CA ASP A 87 56.74 -13.73 28.23
C ASP A 87 55.71 -13.17 27.21
N ILE A 88 55.97 -11.93 26.79
CA ILE A 88 55.17 -11.29 25.74
C ILE A 88 55.64 -11.80 24.38
N TYR A 89 54.70 -12.15 23.55
CA TYR A 89 54.98 -12.48 22.16
C TYR A 89 54.16 -11.61 21.19
N TYR A 90 54.70 -11.42 20.03
CA TYR A 90 53.98 -10.79 18.91
C TYR A 90 54.25 -11.53 17.61
N SER A 91 53.27 -11.57 16.77
CA SER A 91 53.40 -12.08 15.41
C SER A 91 52.66 -11.19 14.46
N PHE A 92 53.18 -11.01 13.30
CA PHE A 92 52.52 -10.32 12.21
C PHE A 92 52.80 -11.03 10.89
N GLY A 93 51.86 -10.93 9.96
CA GLY A 93 52.01 -11.56 8.67
C GLY A 93 51.03 -10.99 7.65
N ALA A 94 51.29 -11.34 6.41
CA ALA A 94 50.41 -11.06 5.31
C ALA A 94 50.12 -12.36 4.55
N GLY A 95 48.92 -12.46 4.05
CA GLY A 95 48.50 -13.64 3.28
C GLY A 95 47.64 -13.23 2.07
N MET A 96 47.59 -14.14 1.11
CA MET A 96 46.70 -14.01 -0.06
C MET A 96 45.87 -15.28 -0.16
N LYS A 97 44.58 -15.08 -0.36
CA LYS A 97 43.63 -16.16 -0.66
C LYS A 97 43.03 -15.91 -2.03
N TRP A 98 43.19 -16.85 -2.94
CA TRP A 98 42.67 -16.76 -4.30
C TRP A 98 42.03 -18.07 -4.71
N ASN A 99 40.74 -18.01 -5.12
CA ASN A 99 40.05 -19.16 -5.67
C ASN A 99 40.18 -19.14 -7.21
N ILE A 100 41.18 -19.86 -7.72
CA ILE A 100 41.50 -19.84 -9.16
C ILE A 100 40.48 -20.65 -9.96
N TYR A 101 39.94 -21.72 -9.38
CA TYR A 101 39.03 -22.64 -10.04
C TYR A 101 37.88 -23.06 -9.10
N ASP A 102 36.65 -22.84 -9.52
CA ASP A 102 35.44 -23.05 -8.72
C ASP A 102 34.43 -24.02 -9.37
N TRP A 103 34.87 -24.84 -10.31
CA TRP A 103 34.04 -25.82 -11.03
C TRP A 103 32.79 -25.21 -11.67
N GLY A 104 32.84 -23.97 -12.08
CA GLY A 104 31.75 -23.24 -12.69
C GLY A 104 30.67 -22.74 -11.72
N LYS A 105 30.88 -22.87 -10.39
CA LYS A 105 29.93 -22.43 -9.36
C LYS A 105 29.57 -20.97 -9.52
N ASN A 106 30.56 -20.09 -9.61
CA ASN A 106 30.33 -18.65 -9.77
C ASN A 106 29.56 -18.32 -11.07
N SER A 107 29.85 -19.05 -12.16
CA SER A 107 29.12 -18.88 -13.42
C SER A 107 27.64 -19.23 -13.28
N ASN A 108 27.32 -20.34 -12.61
CA ASN A 108 25.95 -20.77 -12.38
C ASN A 108 25.22 -19.84 -11.42
N GLU A 109 25.87 -19.39 -10.34
CA GLU A 109 25.30 -18.41 -9.41
C GLU A 109 24.98 -17.07 -10.12
N ARG A 110 25.84 -16.60 -11.02
CA ARG A 110 25.57 -15.41 -11.84
C ARG A 110 24.37 -15.62 -12.77
N LYS A 111 24.21 -16.79 -13.38
CA LYS A 111 23.03 -17.11 -14.19
C LYS A 111 21.77 -17.10 -13.33
N THR A 112 21.83 -17.69 -12.15
CA THR A 112 20.72 -17.71 -11.20
C THR A 112 20.32 -16.28 -10.81
N LEU A 113 21.27 -15.40 -10.47
CA LEU A 113 20.98 -14.00 -10.16
C LEU A 113 20.41 -13.24 -11.39
N ALA A 114 20.84 -13.57 -12.61
CA ALA A 114 20.29 -12.98 -13.82
C ALA A 114 18.82 -13.40 -14.02
N LEU A 115 18.48 -14.67 -13.80
CA LEU A 115 17.10 -15.16 -13.84
C LEU A 115 16.23 -14.56 -12.74
N GLN A 116 16.77 -14.41 -11.54
CA GLN A 116 16.06 -13.73 -10.44
C GLN A 116 15.75 -12.28 -10.77
N GLN A 117 16.70 -11.57 -11.43
CA GLN A 117 16.46 -10.21 -11.90
C GLN A 117 15.32 -10.16 -12.93
N GLN A 118 15.34 -11.03 -13.93
CA GLN A 118 14.26 -11.10 -14.93
C GLN A 118 12.90 -11.41 -14.27
N LEU A 119 12.87 -12.35 -13.33
CA LEU A 119 11.66 -12.66 -12.59
C LEU A 119 11.13 -11.46 -11.79
N LEU A 120 12.05 -10.71 -11.16
CA LEU A 120 11.69 -9.50 -10.41
C LEU A 120 11.11 -8.42 -11.33
N ASP A 121 11.71 -8.22 -12.50
CA ASP A 121 11.25 -7.24 -13.50
C ASP A 121 9.84 -7.60 -14.02
N ILE A 122 9.59 -8.90 -14.28
CA ILE A 122 8.26 -9.37 -14.67
C ILE A 122 7.23 -9.14 -13.56
N ARG A 123 7.59 -9.44 -12.31
CA ARG A 123 6.70 -9.22 -11.16
C ARG A 123 6.40 -7.74 -10.95
N LYS A 124 7.39 -6.86 -11.08
CA LYS A 124 7.21 -5.41 -11.01
C LYS A 124 6.21 -4.95 -12.07
N ARG A 125 6.43 -5.33 -13.33
CA ARG A 125 5.52 -4.98 -14.44
C ARG A 125 4.09 -5.50 -14.20
N SER A 126 3.95 -6.75 -13.75
CA SER A 126 2.62 -7.30 -13.43
C SER A 126 1.92 -6.55 -12.29
N ALA A 127 2.66 -6.11 -11.28
CA ALA A 127 2.14 -5.28 -10.19
C ALA A 127 1.70 -3.90 -10.69
N GLU A 128 2.51 -3.24 -11.50
CA GLU A 128 2.21 -1.95 -12.14
C GLU A 128 0.93 -2.04 -13.00
N GLU A 129 0.84 -3.05 -13.87
CA GLU A 129 -0.34 -3.29 -14.71
C GLU A 129 -1.60 -3.59 -13.86
N SER A 130 -1.45 -4.35 -12.78
CA SER A 130 -2.57 -4.66 -11.87
C SER A 130 -3.06 -3.42 -11.15
N LEU A 131 -2.15 -2.56 -10.69
CA LEU A 131 -2.48 -1.29 -10.07
C LEU A 131 -3.19 -0.35 -11.06
N GLN A 132 -2.70 -0.27 -12.29
CA GLN A 132 -3.30 0.57 -13.32
C GLN A 132 -4.72 0.09 -13.69
N ARG A 133 -4.92 -1.23 -13.80
CA ARG A 133 -6.27 -1.80 -14.00
C ARG A 133 -7.20 -1.48 -12.83
N LEU A 134 -6.72 -1.59 -11.59
CA LEU A 134 -7.50 -1.26 -10.40
C LEU A 134 -7.92 0.22 -10.39
N LEU A 135 -6.99 1.12 -10.69
CA LEU A 135 -7.25 2.55 -10.78
C LEU A 135 -8.31 2.85 -11.87
N THR A 136 -8.16 2.26 -13.05
CA THR A 136 -9.12 2.42 -14.15
C THR A 136 -10.53 1.95 -13.75
N LEU A 137 -10.62 0.79 -13.09
CA LEU A 137 -11.89 0.27 -12.58
C LEU A 137 -12.52 1.20 -11.55
N LYS A 138 -11.71 1.70 -10.60
CA LYS A 138 -12.19 2.64 -9.58
C LYS A 138 -12.65 3.96 -10.16
N MET A 139 -11.93 4.52 -11.11
CA MET A 139 -12.34 5.73 -11.81
C MET A 139 -13.68 5.53 -12.56
N SER A 140 -13.85 4.40 -13.25
CA SER A 140 -15.11 4.06 -13.92
C SER A 140 -16.26 3.87 -12.92
N GLU A 141 -16.02 3.27 -11.76
CA GLU A 141 -17.00 3.14 -10.67
C GLU A 141 -17.46 4.51 -10.16
N ILE A 142 -16.50 5.41 -9.87
CA ILE A 142 -16.80 6.79 -9.42
C ILE A 142 -17.61 7.55 -10.47
N GLU A 143 -17.22 7.48 -11.74
CA GLU A 143 -17.94 8.15 -12.83
C GLU A 143 -19.39 7.65 -12.93
N SER A 144 -19.61 6.34 -12.89
CA SER A 144 -20.95 5.75 -12.88
C SER A 144 -21.79 6.21 -11.68
N LEU A 145 -21.17 6.31 -10.49
CA LEU A 145 -21.85 6.80 -9.30
C LEU A 145 -22.20 8.29 -9.41
N ARG A 146 -21.34 9.12 -10.00
CA ARG A 146 -21.58 10.55 -10.25
C ARG A 146 -22.71 10.77 -11.24
N GLU A 147 -22.73 10.02 -12.35
CA GLU A 147 -23.84 10.06 -13.32
C GLU A 147 -25.18 9.66 -12.66
N ALA A 148 -25.15 8.61 -11.84
CA ALA A 148 -26.34 8.19 -11.12
C ALA A 148 -26.82 9.24 -10.11
N ALA A 149 -25.89 9.95 -9.43
CA ALA A 149 -26.22 11.03 -8.50
C ALA A 149 -26.87 12.23 -9.23
N GLY A 150 -26.42 12.54 -10.45
CA GLY A 150 -27.08 13.57 -11.28
C GLY A 150 -28.55 13.22 -11.59
N ARG A 151 -28.84 11.97 -11.90
CA ARG A 151 -30.21 11.49 -12.13
C ARG A 151 -31.06 11.46 -10.86
N ASP A 152 -30.47 11.26 -9.68
CA ASP A 152 -31.19 11.27 -8.42
C ASP A 152 -31.81 12.65 -8.10
N GLU A 153 -31.11 13.73 -8.40
CA GLU A 153 -31.63 15.08 -8.19
C GLU A 153 -32.89 15.36 -9.04
N GLU A 154 -32.87 14.92 -10.30
CA GLU A 154 -34.04 15.00 -11.19
C GLU A 154 -35.22 14.16 -10.67
N LEU A 155 -34.92 12.91 -10.23
CA LEU A 155 -35.90 12.00 -9.63
C LEU A 155 -36.57 12.59 -8.39
N ILE A 156 -35.77 13.18 -7.47
CA ILE A 156 -36.30 13.87 -6.29
C ILE A 156 -37.24 15.00 -6.69
N GLY A 157 -36.89 15.83 -7.69
CA GLY A 157 -37.72 16.89 -8.18
C GLY A 157 -39.06 16.38 -8.77
N ILE A 158 -39.04 15.25 -9.47
CA ILE A 158 -40.27 14.62 -10.00
C ILE A 158 -41.12 14.08 -8.85
N ARG A 159 -40.53 13.33 -7.91
CA ARG A 159 -41.25 12.75 -6.76
C ARG A 159 -41.86 13.81 -5.86
N SER A 160 -41.17 14.91 -5.61
CA SER A 160 -41.68 16.03 -4.81
C SER A 160 -42.91 16.66 -5.49
N ARG A 161 -42.89 16.85 -6.81
CA ARG A 161 -44.07 17.34 -7.55
C ARG A 161 -45.27 16.38 -7.48
N ILE A 162 -45.02 15.07 -7.57
CA ILE A 162 -46.06 14.04 -7.42
C ILE A 162 -46.66 14.07 -6.01
N ALA A 163 -45.83 14.13 -4.97
CA ALA A 163 -46.28 14.21 -3.58
C ALA A 163 -47.10 15.48 -3.30
N ALA A 164 -46.69 16.63 -3.87
CA ALA A 164 -47.45 17.88 -3.77
C ALA A 164 -48.81 17.79 -4.49
N ALA A 165 -48.85 17.18 -5.68
CA ALA A 165 -50.13 16.94 -6.38
C ALA A 165 -51.05 16.00 -5.59
N ALA A 166 -50.49 14.90 -5.03
CA ALA A 166 -51.24 13.98 -4.18
C ALA A 166 -51.78 14.64 -2.91
N ALA A 167 -51.04 15.56 -2.30
CA ALA A 167 -51.50 16.35 -1.16
C ALA A 167 -52.72 17.20 -1.50
N SER A 168 -52.71 17.83 -2.70
CA SER A 168 -53.87 18.60 -3.23
C SER A 168 -55.06 17.71 -3.50
N GLN A 169 -54.86 16.55 -4.11
CA GLN A 169 -55.91 15.56 -4.38
C GLN A 169 -56.54 15.00 -3.10
N LEU A 170 -55.74 14.73 -2.09
CA LEU A 170 -56.27 14.32 -0.77
C LEU A 170 -57.15 15.42 -0.15
N LYS A 171 -56.70 16.69 -0.23
CA LYS A 171 -57.46 17.84 0.29
C LYS A 171 -58.82 17.98 -0.43
N ASN A 172 -58.87 17.63 -1.70
CA ASN A 172 -60.08 17.64 -2.51
C ASN A 172 -60.91 16.36 -2.43
N GLY A 173 -60.48 15.39 -1.62
CA GLY A 173 -61.16 14.10 -1.41
C GLY A 173 -61.12 13.14 -2.60
N THR A 174 -60.22 13.35 -3.57
CA THR A 174 -60.14 12.53 -4.79
C THR A 174 -59.21 11.31 -4.63
N ILE A 175 -58.37 11.28 -3.60
CA ILE A 175 -57.58 10.12 -3.24
C ILE A 175 -57.68 9.81 -1.74
N THR A 176 -57.28 8.60 -1.36
CA THR A 176 -57.26 8.19 0.05
C THR A 176 -55.97 8.65 0.76
N ALA A 177 -56.01 8.75 2.09
CA ALA A 177 -54.85 9.04 2.90
C ALA A 177 -53.71 8.02 2.69
N SER A 178 -54.07 6.73 2.46
CA SER A 178 -53.06 5.67 2.18
C SER A 178 -52.32 5.94 0.86
N GLN A 179 -53.01 6.36 -0.18
CA GLN A 179 -52.41 6.72 -1.48
C GLN A 179 -51.47 7.91 -1.34
N TYR A 180 -51.86 8.95 -0.62
CA TYR A 180 -50.99 10.09 -0.33
C TYR A 180 -49.72 9.66 0.47
N MET A 181 -49.90 8.84 1.49
CA MET A 181 -48.76 8.34 2.28
C MET A 181 -47.79 7.51 1.44
N THR A 182 -48.27 6.77 0.45
CA THR A 182 -47.45 6.02 -0.49
C THR A 182 -46.55 6.98 -1.30
N GLU A 183 -47.15 8.05 -1.87
CA GLU A 183 -46.35 9.01 -2.65
C GLU A 183 -45.37 9.81 -1.78
N LEU A 184 -45.73 10.16 -0.56
CA LEU A 184 -44.83 10.80 0.40
C LEU A 184 -43.66 9.87 0.78
N ASN A 185 -43.92 8.60 0.99
CA ASN A 185 -42.86 7.61 1.27
C ASN A 185 -41.93 7.44 0.06
N ASN A 186 -42.46 7.41 -1.16
CA ASN A 186 -41.68 7.35 -2.38
C ASN A 186 -40.73 8.57 -2.53
N GLU A 187 -41.21 9.77 -2.20
CA GLU A 187 -40.38 10.98 -2.15
C GLU A 187 -39.24 10.82 -1.11
N LYS A 188 -39.57 10.41 0.12
CA LYS A 188 -38.58 10.22 1.18
C LYS A 188 -37.55 9.16 0.85
N GLN A 189 -37.98 8.06 0.22
CA GLN A 189 -37.04 7.02 -0.24
C GLN A 189 -36.06 7.53 -1.31
N ALA A 190 -36.54 8.37 -2.25
CA ALA A 190 -35.69 8.98 -3.27
C ALA A 190 -34.62 9.89 -2.63
N VAL A 191 -35.00 10.71 -1.63
CA VAL A 191 -34.06 11.55 -0.90
C VAL A 191 -33.00 10.71 -0.13
N ILE A 192 -33.43 9.65 0.55
CA ILE A 192 -32.54 8.77 1.29
C ILE A 192 -31.57 8.03 0.34
N ALA A 193 -32.06 7.55 -0.82
CA ALA A 193 -31.23 6.88 -1.82
C ALA A 193 -30.15 7.82 -2.38
N ALA A 194 -30.51 9.07 -2.68
CA ALA A 194 -29.57 10.09 -3.13
C ALA A 194 -28.48 10.40 -2.07
N ALA A 195 -28.88 10.54 -0.81
CA ALA A 195 -27.94 10.75 0.29
C ALA A 195 -26.98 9.57 0.45
N ALA A 196 -27.49 8.33 0.38
CA ALA A 196 -26.67 7.13 0.44
C ALA A 196 -25.67 7.04 -0.73
N ARG A 197 -26.07 7.48 -1.93
CA ARG A 197 -25.20 7.53 -3.11
C ARG A 197 -24.08 8.56 -2.96
N LYS A 198 -24.39 9.75 -2.43
CA LYS A 198 -23.37 10.77 -2.12
C LYS A 198 -22.32 10.23 -1.14
N ILE A 199 -22.72 9.48 -0.11
CA ILE A 199 -21.81 8.81 0.82
C ILE A 199 -20.97 7.74 0.09
N SER A 200 -21.60 6.99 -0.84
CA SER A 200 -20.88 5.97 -1.63
C SER A 200 -19.81 6.58 -2.53
N ILE A 201 -20.08 7.74 -3.12
CA ILE A 201 -19.09 8.49 -3.91
C ILE A 201 -17.93 8.91 -3.02
N ALA A 202 -18.20 9.57 -1.90
CA ALA A 202 -17.18 10.01 -0.94
C ALA A 202 -16.32 8.87 -0.37
N ARG A 203 -16.85 7.65 -0.35
CA ARG A 203 -16.10 6.45 0.07
C ARG A 203 -15.24 5.87 -1.05
N ALA A 204 -15.66 6.06 -2.31
CA ALA A 204 -14.96 5.50 -3.46
C ALA A 204 -13.79 6.38 -3.92
N GLU A 205 -13.86 7.67 -3.66
CA GLU A 205 -12.79 8.67 -3.85
C GLU A 205 -11.72 8.55 -2.78
#